data_5f5bbb84446f89faee8df5aa74ad0942
#
_entry.id   5f5bbb84446f89faee8df5aa74ad0942
#
_cell.length_a   1.000
_cell.length_b   1.000
_cell.length_c   1.000
_cell.angle_alpha   90.00
_cell.angle_beta   90.00
_cell.angle_gamma   90.00
#
_symmetry.space_group_name_H-M   'P 1'
#
loop_
_entity.id
_entity.type
_entity.pdbx_description
1 polymer ?
#
loop_
_entity_poly.entity_id
_entity_poly.type
_entity_poly.pdbx_seq_one_letter_code
_entity_poly.pdbx_strand_id
1 'polypeptide(L)'
;MLHARILYIAALLGALLFHTYYTGWFSWYLLMLAVILPWFSLLCSLRPMLRLRLQADMPSVCKLAEPACLRMGCAEKLRLSPPFRFESMIFDCMGDSACRQRIYLSGSKTAQVELPTHHAGAYVCSLEKGRVYDYLGIFCFPFKLPALGELVVLPEEIPPEETPSLTQLTARQYRAKPAGGFSEIHDLRDYRPGDSMRDIHWKVSAKTDSLIVREPIEPVRSRAIL
;
A
#
# COMPACT_ATOMS: atom_id res chain seq x y z
N MET A 1 25.09 9.51 13.54
CA MET A 1 25.88 10.08 12.46
C MET A 1 26.45 11.47 12.79
N LEU A 2 25.62 12.39 13.28
CA LEU A 2 26.14 13.68 13.77
C LEU A 2 27.18 13.47 14.89
N HIS A 3 26.89 12.56 15.83
CA HIS A 3 27.79 12.21 16.91
C HIS A 3 29.15 11.67 16.42
N ALA A 4 29.19 10.85 15.37
CA ALA A 4 30.44 10.33 14.82
C ALA A 4 31.31 11.46 14.25
N ARG A 5 30.72 12.42 13.57
CA ARG A 5 31.43 13.61 13.05
C ARG A 5 31.93 14.52 14.17
N ILE A 6 31.10 14.76 15.19
CA ILE A 6 31.50 15.55 16.37
C ILE A 6 32.64 14.88 17.10
N LEU A 7 32.56 13.56 17.32
CA LEU A 7 33.57 12.79 17.99
C LEU A 7 34.89 12.79 17.20
N TYR A 8 34.83 12.68 15.87
CA TYR A 8 36.00 12.77 15.02
C TYR A 8 36.65 14.17 15.08
N ILE A 9 35.86 15.25 15.01
CA ILE A 9 36.33 16.63 15.11
C ILE A 9 36.98 16.84 16.50
N ALA A 10 36.35 16.36 17.56
CA ALA A 10 36.90 16.44 18.92
C ALA A 10 38.22 15.67 19.05
N ALA A 11 38.33 14.47 18.47
CA ALA A 11 39.54 13.69 18.45
C ALA A 11 40.67 14.38 17.67
N LEU A 12 40.34 15.00 16.54
CA LEU A 12 41.29 15.72 15.71
C LEU A 12 41.79 17.00 16.41
N LEU A 13 40.90 17.74 17.07
CA LEU A 13 41.27 18.89 17.91
C LEU A 13 42.13 18.45 19.09
N GLY A 14 41.77 17.36 19.75
CA GLY A 14 42.57 16.77 20.84
C GLY A 14 43.99 16.38 20.38
N ALA A 15 44.11 15.72 19.21
CA ALA A 15 45.41 15.40 18.63
C ALA A 15 46.23 16.63 18.26
N LEU A 16 45.60 17.67 17.75
CA LEU A 16 46.22 18.95 17.43
C LEU A 16 46.74 19.65 18.71
N LEU A 17 45.89 19.75 19.74
CA LEU A 17 46.30 20.33 21.04
C LEU A 17 47.44 19.52 21.67
N PHE A 18 47.35 18.20 21.63
CA PHE A 18 48.44 17.35 22.12
C PHE A 18 49.73 17.60 21.38
N HIS A 19 49.70 17.78 20.06
CA HIS A 19 50.86 18.07 19.24
C HIS A 19 51.45 19.46 19.56
N THR A 20 50.65 20.46 19.88
CA THR A 20 51.13 21.83 20.26
C THR A 20 51.81 21.83 21.60
N TYR A 21 51.32 21.05 22.58
CA TYR A 21 51.94 20.95 23.92
C TYR A 21 53.10 20.00 24.00
N TYR A 22 53.06 18.94 23.19
CA TYR A 22 54.09 17.90 23.22
C TYR A 22 54.67 17.68 21.81
N THR A 23 55.72 18.39 21.48
CA THR A 23 56.41 18.34 20.17
C THR A 23 57.34 17.19 20.07
N GLY A 24 56.81 15.97 20.26
CA GLY A 24 57.56 14.71 20.14
C GLY A 24 57.21 13.93 18.86
N TRP A 25 58.02 12.95 18.50
CA TRP A 25 57.76 12.07 17.37
C TRP A 25 56.42 11.39 17.45
N PHE A 26 55.99 11.00 18.62
CA PHE A 26 54.73 10.33 18.87
C PHE A 26 53.54 11.20 18.56
N SER A 27 53.56 12.50 18.93
CA SER A 27 52.47 13.42 18.66
C SER A 27 52.27 13.70 17.17
N TRP A 28 53.35 13.72 16.39
CA TRP A 28 53.32 13.81 14.94
C TRP A 28 52.64 12.62 14.29
N TYR A 29 53.02 11.37 14.70
CA TYR A 29 52.38 10.18 14.18
C TYR A 29 50.88 10.11 14.52
N LEU A 30 50.51 10.51 15.73
CA LEU A 30 49.11 10.51 16.17
C LEU A 30 48.27 11.52 15.36
N LEU A 31 48.81 12.71 15.09
CA LEU A 31 48.14 13.70 14.22
C LEU A 31 48.00 13.17 12.79
N MET A 32 49.05 12.65 12.22
CA MET A 32 49.03 12.04 10.88
C MET A 32 48.02 10.90 10.79
N LEU A 33 47.99 10.01 11.79
CA LEU A 33 47.00 8.93 11.87
C LEU A 33 45.59 9.49 11.89
N ALA A 34 45.31 10.50 12.72
CA ALA A 34 43.99 11.13 12.82
C ALA A 34 43.50 11.74 11.48
N VAL A 35 44.45 12.33 10.72
CA VAL A 35 44.12 12.92 9.40
C VAL A 35 43.91 11.84 8.32
N ILE A 36 44.70 10.77 8.34
CA ILE A 36 44.63 9.72 7.30
C ILE A 36 43.47 8.75 7.53
N LEU A 37 43.06 8.54 8.77
CA LEU A 37 42.05 7.55 9.17
C LEU A 37 40.68 7.70 8.42
N PRO A 38 40.09 8.89 8.23
CA PRO A 38 38.85 9.02 7.48
C PRO A 38 39.00 8.65 6.00
N TRP A 39 40.12 8.99 5.38
CA TRP A 39 40.41 8.63 3.98
C TRP A 39 40.59 7.15 3.82
N PHE A 40 41.27 6.49 4.76
CA PHE A 40 41.38 5.04 4.79
C PHE A 40 40.04 4.36 4.97
N SER A 41 39.20 4.86 5.89
CA SER A 41 37.82 4.38 6.06
C SER A 41 37.00 4.51 4.78
N LEU A 42 37.10 5.64 4.10
CA LEU A 42 36.42 5.87 2.82
C LEU A 42 36.90 4.88 1.75
N LEU A 43 38.21 4.69 1.61
CA LEU A 43 38.80 3.76 0.63
C LEU A 43 38.34 2.31 0.86
N CYS A 44 38.32 1.87 2.11
CA CYS A 44 37.85 0.54 2.48
C CYS A 44 36.34 0.36 2.26
N SER A 45 35.56 1.41 2.47
CA SER A 45 34.10 1.36 2.32
C SER A 45 33.62 1.57 0.88
N LEU A 46 34.45 2.12 -0.01
CA LEU A 46 34.07 2.48 -1.37
C LEU A 46 33.55 1.27 -2.18
N ARG A 47 34.28 0.16 -2.16
CA ARG A 47 33.87 -1.06 -2.87
C ARG A 47 32.52 -1.61 -2.40
N PRO A 48 32.28 -1.83 -1.09
CA PRO A 48 30.99 -2.31 -0.61
C PRO A 48 29.88 -1.27 -0.82
N MET A 49 30.17 0.03 -0.77
CA MET A 49 29.19 1.08 -1.05
C MET A 49 28.69 1.03 -2.51
N LEU A 50 29.59 0.86 -3.47
CA LEU A 50 29.26 0.77 -4.89
C LEU A 50 28.48 -0.51 -5.25
N ARG A 51 28.71 -1.60 -4.50
CA ARG A 51 28.03 -2.90 -4.68
C ARG A 51 26.75 -3.05 -3.88
N LEU A 52 26.42 -2.08 -3.04
CA LEU A 52 25.21 -2.13 -2.22
C LEU A 52 23.97 -2.13 -3.10
N ARG A 53 23.25 -3.25 -3.12
CA ARG A 53 21.95 -3.38 -3.74
C ARG A 53 20.96 -3.83 -2.68
N LEU A 54 19.92 -3.05 -2.52
CA LEU A 54 18.80 -3.38 -1.66
C LEU A 54 17.80 -4.26 -2.42
N GLN A 55 17.37 -5.33 -1.78
CA GLN A 55 16.20 -6.09 -2.18
C GLN A 55 15.09 -5.78 -1.19
N ALA A 56 13.94 -5.47 -1.73
CA ALA A 56 12.71 -5.29 -0.98
C ALA A 56 11.71 -6.35 -1.45
N ASP A 57 11.22 -7.12 -0.51
CA ASP A 57 10.20 -8.14 -0.71
C ASP A 57 8.93 -7.68 0.01
N MET A 58 7.86 -7.49 -0.77
CA MET A 58 6.59 -6.99 -0.29
C MET A 58 5.46 -7.83 -0.88
N PRO A 59 4.49 -8.27 -0.09
CA PRO A 59 3.29 -8.90 -0.64
C PRO A 59 2.52 -7.89 -1.48
N SER A 60 2.00 -8.31 -2.62
CA SER A 60 1.16 -7.47 -3.49
C SER A 60 -0.29 -7.40 -3.02
N VAL A 61 -0.75 -8.43 -2.31
CA VAL A 61 -2.12 -8.54 -1.80
C VAL A 61 -2.08 -9.10 -0.39
N CYS A 62 -2.88 -8.54 0.51
CA CYS A 62 -3.10 -9.07 1.86
C CYS A 62 -4.58 -8.90 2.25
N LYS A 63 -5.02 -9.63 3.27
CA LYS A 63 -6.36 -9.50 3.84
C LYS A 63 -6.37 -8.44 4.94
N LEU A 64 -7.54 -7.88 5.20
CA LEU A 64 -7.75 -6.92 6.27
C LEU A 64 -7.31 -7.52 7.61
N ALA A 65 -6.59 -6.74 8.43
CA ALA A 65 -6.03 -7.15 9.73
C ALA A 65 -4.99 -8.29 9.69
N GLU A 66 -4.59 -8.79 8.52
CA GLU A 66 -3.48 -9.73 8.41
C GLU A 66 -2.15 -8.97 8.53
N PRO A 67 -1.20 -9.44 9.38
CA PRO A 67 0.08 -8.76 9.56
C PRO A 67 0.91 -8.89 8.28
N ALA A 68 0.94 -7.84 7.47
CA ALA A 68 1.78 -7.77 6.30
C ALA A 68 3.06 -7.01 6.63
N CYS A 69 4.20 -7.55 6.20
CA CYS A 69 5.50 -6.95 6.47
C CYS A 69 6.28 -6.74 5.17
N LEU A 70 6.79 -5.53 5.01
CA LEU A 70 7.80 -5.22 4.01
C LEU A 70 9.17 -5.68 4.54
N ARG A 71 9.76 -6.67 3.89
CA ARG A 71 11.09 -7.19 4.22
C ARG A 71 12.13 -6.53 3.33
N MET A 72 13.14 -5.95 3.95
CA MET A 72 14.22 -5.28 3.24
C MET A 72 15.56 -5.81 3.72
N GLY A 73 16.43 -6.14 2.76
CA GLY A 73 17.76 -6.65 3.06
C GLY A 73 18.74 -6.33 1.94
N CYS A 74 20.01 -6.61 2.19
CA CYS A 74 21.03 -6.52 1.15
C CYS A 74 20.95 -7.74 0.24
N ALA A 75 20.96 -7.52 -1.07
CA ALA A 75 20.95 -8.59 -2.09
C ALA A 75 22.17 -9.51 -1.97
N GLU A 76 23.33 -8.94 -1.68
CA GLU A 76 24.55 -9.68 -1.48
C GLU A 76 24.91 -9.75 0.01
N LYS A 77 25.27 -10.92 0.50
CA LYS A 77 25.83 -11.09 1.85
C LYS A 77 27.27 -10.55 1.86
N LEU A 78 27.41 -9.24 1.89
CA LEU A 78 28.71 -8.60 2.08
C LEU A 78 29.20 -8.89 3.50
N ARG A 79 30.40 -9.46 3.64
CA ARG A 79 31.01 -9.73 4.96
C ARG A 79 31.09 -8.48 5.85
N LEU A 80 31.29 -7.33 5.24
CA LEU A 80 31.32 -6.00 5.86
C LEU A 80 30.40 -5.08 5.07
N SER A 81 29.10 -5.10 5.37
CA SER A 81 28.15 -4.17 4.78
C SER A 81 28.25 -2.80 5.45
N PRO A 82 28.44 -1.72 4.69
CA PRO A 82 28.48 -0.39 5.25
C PRO A 82 27.09 -0.03 5.84
N PRO A 83 27.03 0.81 6.87
CA PRO A 83 25.77 1.27 7.41
C PRO A 83 25.04 2.16 6.40
N PHE A 84 23.74 1.96 6.25
CA PHE A 84 22.90 2.76 5.36
C PHE A 84 21.56 3.11 6.00
N ARG A 85 20.95 4.15 5.48
CA ARG A 85 19.67 4.69 5.96
C ARG A 85 18.78 5.04 4.79
N PHE A 86 17.50 4.82 4.95
CA PHE A 86 16.45 5.26 4.02
C PHE A 86 15.17 5.58 4.79
N GLU A 87 14.25 6.25 4.12
CA GLU A 87 12.90 6.51 4.64
C GLU A 87 11.92 5.68 3.84
N SER A 88 11.09 4.88 4.49
CA SER A 88 9.92 4.25 3.88
C SER A 88 8.72 5.16 4.05
N MET A 89 8.00 5.39 2.97
CA MET A 89 6.76 6.14 2.95
C MET A 89 5.66 5.25 2.39
N ILE A 90 4.55 5.21 3.08
CA ILE A 90 3.36 4.48 2.68
C ILE A 90 2.25 5.50 2.54
N PHE A 91 1.64 5.57 1.37
CA PHE A 91 0.54 6.46 1.05
C PHE A 91 -0.73 5.65 0.85
N ASP A 92 -1.84 6.16 1.36
CA ASP A 92 -3.16 5.63 1.07
C ASP A 92 -3.60 6.03 -0.35
N CYS A 93 -4.64 5.38 -0.88
CA CYS A 93 -5.25 5.70 -2.18
C CYS A 93 -5.75 7.16 -2.28
N MET A 94 -6.01 7.82 -1.16
CA MET A 94 -6.36 9.24 -1.10
C MET A 94 -5.13 10.17 -1.16
N GLY A 95 -3.90 9.62 -1.18
CA GLY A 95 -2.66 10.40 -1.20
C GLY A 95 -2.18 10.89 0.16
N ASP A 96 -2.89 10.54 1.22
CA ASP A 96 -2.44 10.85 2.59
C ASP A 96 -1.33 9.92 3.04
N SER A 97 -0.36 10.45 3.78
CA SER A 97 0.74 9.67 4.33
C SER A 97 0.23 8.77 5.46
N ALA A 98 0.01 7.50 5.18
CA ALA A 98 -0.43 6.54 6.19
C ALA A 98 0.69 6.22 7.19
N CYS A 99 1.93 6.13 6.73
CA CYS A 99 3.07 5.84 7.60
C CYS A 99 4.37 6.37 7.00
N ARG A 100 5.20 6.96 7.85
CA ARG A 100 6.56 7.37 7.49
C ARG A 100 7.55 6.86 8.53
N GLN A 101 8.46 6.00 8.11
CA GLN A 101 9.44 5.41 9.02
C GLN A 101 10.86 5.57 8.49
N ARG A 102 11.77 5.97 9.39
CA ARG A 102 13.21 5.99 9.10
C ARG A 102 13.86 4.69 9.52
N ILE A 103 14.52 4.06 8.58
CA ILE A 103 15.14 2.76 8.79
C ILE A 103 16.64 2.92 8.68
N TYR A 104 17.33 2.38 9.67
CA TYR A 104 18.78 2.34 9.73
C TYR A 104 19.22 0.88 9.78
N LEU A 105 20.03 0.48 8.82
CA LEU A 105 20.55 -0.87 8.71
C LEU A 105 22.08 -0.85 8.75
N SER A 106 22.65 -1.80 9.46
CA SER A 106 24.08 -2.02 9.53
C SER A 106 24.36 -3.51 9.45
N GLY A 107 25.32 -3.88 8.64
CA GLY A 107 25.68 -5.28 8.43
C GLY A 107 24.67 -6.02 7.54
N SER A 108 24.58 -7.33 7.68
CA SER A 108 23.66 -8.21 6.93
C SER A 108 22.27 -8.30 7.57
N LYS A 109 21.87 -7.30 8.35
CA LYS A 109 20.57 -7.30 9.02
C LYS A 109 19.46 -7.02 8.00
N THR A 110 18.36 -7.72 8.15
CA THR A 110 17.11 -7.43 7.44
C THR A 110 16.24 -6.52 8.30
N ALA A 111 15.65 -5.50 7.69
CA ALA A 111 14.62 -4.72 8.34
C ALA A 111 13.24 -5.29 7.96
N GLN A 112 12.34 -5.26 8.90
CA GLN A 112 10.93 -5.55 8.69
C GLN A 112 10.15 -4.29 9.06
N VAL A 113 9.29 -3.84 8.16
CA VAL A 113 8.39 -2.71 8.35
C VAL A 113 6.99 -3.26 8.29
N GLU A 114 6.25 -3.07 9.35
CA GLU A 114 4.83 -3.42 9.38
C GLU A 114 4.06 -2.48 8.45
N LEU A 115 3.22 -3.07 7.63
CA LEU A 115 2.37 -2.35 6.70
C LEU A 115 1.02 -2.05 7.36
N PRO A 116 0.43 -0.87 7.11
CA PRO A 116 -0.89 -0.53 7.63
C PRO A 116 -1.95 -1.38 6.90
N THR A 117 -2.56 -2.32 7.61
CA THR A 117 -3.61 -3.20 7.09
C THR A 117 -4.95 -2.97 7.79
N HIS A 118 -5.14 -1.77 8.38
CA HIS A 118 -6.34 -1.44 9.14
C HIS A 118 -7.55 -1.09 8.27
N HIS A 119 -7.31 -0.66 7.05
CA HIS A 119 -8.36 -0.28 6.09
C HIS A 119 -8.16 -1.02 4.79
N ALA A 120 -9.26 -1.45 4.17
CA ALA A 120 -9.22 -2.02 2.84
C ALA A 120 -8.97 -0.91 1.80
N GLY A 121 -8.09 -1.17 0.85
CA GLY A 121 -7.74 -0.19 -0.19
C GLY A 121 -6.39 -0.47 -0.83
N ALA A 122 -5.98 0.41 -1.72
CA ALA A 122 -4.66 0.37 -2.35
C ALA A 122 -3.70 1.30 -1.61
N TYR A 123 -2.53 0.78 -1.26
CA TYR A 123 -1.46 1.53 -0.63
C TYR A 123 -0.26 1.59 -1.55
N VAL A 124 0.25 2.78 -1.80
CA VAL A 124 1.47 2.99 -2.59
C VAL A 124 2.66 3.08 -1.64
N CYS A 125 3.60 2.16 -1.80
CA CYS A 125 4.81 2.14 -0.99
C CYS A 125 5.98 2.75 -1.77
N SER A 126 6.68 3.70 -1.18
CA SER A 126 7.87 4.32 -1.75
C SER A 126 9.02 4.34 -0.77
N LEU A 127 10.24 4.26 -1.31
CA LEU A 127 11.47 4.42 -0.54
C LEU A 127 12.16 5.69 -0.98
N GLU A 128 12.52 6.53 -0.02
CA GLU A 128 13.17 7.81 -0.29
C GLU A 128 14.44 8.01 0.54
N LYS A 129 15.22 9.00 0.12
CA LYS A 129 16.40 9.50 0.86
C LYS A 129 17.41 8.44 1.24
N GLY A 130 17.67 7.48 0.35
CA GLY A 130 18.70 6.47 0.53
C GLY A 130 20.08 7.09 0.69
N ARG A 131 20.75 6.82 1.81
CA ARG A 131 22.10 7.26 2.09
C ARG A 131 22.92 6.13 2.67
N VAL A 132 24.08 5.89 2.11
CA VAL A 132 25.09 4.94 2.60
C VAL A 132 26.22 5.72 3.25
N TYR A 133 26.77 5.19 4.32
CA TYR A 133 27.82 5.80 5.12
C TYR A 133 29.08 4.94 5.07
N ASP A 134 30.24 5.58 5.23
CA ASP A 134 31.47 4.87 5.47
C ASP A 134 31.48 4.19 6.86
N TYR A 135 32.47 3.36 7.13
CA TYR A 135 32.54 2.62 8.42
C TYR A 135 32.65 3.53 9.64
N LEU A 136 33.26 4.70 9.50
CA LEU A 136 33.34 5.69 10.57
C LEU A 136 32.10 6.58 10.65
N GLY A 137 31.23 6.59 9.65
CA GLY A 137 30.02 7.41 9.60
C GLY A 137 30.28 8.89 9.35
N ILE A 138 31.46 9.24 8.81
CA ILE A 138 31.88 10.61 8.51
C ILE A 138 31.36 11.05 7.16
N PHE A 139 31.57 10.23 6.13
CA PHE A 139 31.11 10.48 4.76
C PHE A 139 29.77 9.79 4.49
N CYS A 140 28.96 10.42 3.65
CA CYS A 140 27.68 9.84 3.22
C CYS A 140 27.45 10.10 1.74
N PHE A 141 26.96 9.08 1.04
CA PHE A 141 26.65 9.12 -0.38
C PHE A 141 25.21 8.68 -0.62
N PRO A 142 24.50 9.27 -1.61
CA PRO A 142 23.22 8.75 -2.03
C PRO A 142 23.40 7.41 -2.74
N PHE A 143 22.44 6.49 -2.59
CA PHE A 143 22.39 5.26 -3.35
C PHE A 143 21.01 5.01 -3.92
N LYS A 144 20.94 4.20 -4.97
CA LYS A 144 19.67 3.87 -5.63
C LYS A 144 18.86 2.91 -4.77
N LEU A 145 17.62 3.29 -4.52
CA LEU A 145 16.63 2.46 -3.85
C LEU A 145 15.83 1.68 -4.89
N PRO A 146 15.38 0.44 -4.56
CA PRO A 146 14.45 -0.28 -5.41
C PRO A 146 13.10 0.44 -5.42
N ALA A 147 12.41 0.40 -6.55
CA ALA A 147 11.01 0.81 -6.61
C ALA A 147 10.17 -0.26 -5.92
N LEU A 148 9.29 0.16 -5.02
CA LEU A 148 8.26 -0.69 -4.45
C LEU A 148 7.02 -0.61 -5.33
N GLY A 149 6.19 -1.64 -5.25
CA GLY A 149 4.90 -1.69 -5.92
C GLY A 149 3.76 -1.16 -5.05
N GLU A 150 2.57 -1.53 -5.44
CA GLU A 150 1.34 -1.27 -4.72
C GLU A 150 1.00 -2.48 -3.85
N LEU A 151 0.45 -2.21 -2.67
CA LEU A 151 -0.14 -3.20 -1.78
C LEU A 151 -1.66 -3.03 -1.83
N VAL A 152 -2.38 -4.10 -2.16
CA VAL A 152 -3.83 -4.12 -2.13
C VAL A 152 -4.30 -4.88 -0.89
N VAL A 153 -5.01 -4.18 -0.01
CA VAL A 153 -5.65 -4.77 1.18
C VAL A 153 -7.09 -5.09 0.83
N LEU A 154 -7.41 -6.38 0.77
CA LEU A 154 -8.75 -6.87 0.48
C LEU A 154 -9.65 -6.72 1.71
N PRO A 155 -10.93 -6.35 1.52
CA PRO A 155 -11.90 -6.35 2.59
C PRO A 155 -12.14 -7.78 3.12
N GLU A 156 -12.66 -7.87 4.34
CA GLU A 156 -13.10 -9.14 4.90
C GLU A 156 -14.34 -9.64 4.17
N GLU A 157 -14.30 -10.88 3.72
CA GLU A 157 -15.46 -11.55 3.13
C GLU A 157 -16.41 -11.93 4.24
N ILE A 158 -17.54 -11.23 4.34
CA ILE A 158 -18.62 -11.59 5.24
C ILE A 158 -19.55 -12.54 4.47
N PRO A 159 -19.60 -13.83 4.80
CA PRO A 159 -20.54 -14.73 4.17
C PRO A 159 -21.98 -14.27 4.48
N PRO A 160 -22.87 -14.21 3.49
CA PRO A 160 -24.26 -13.85 3.75
C PRO A 160 -24.86 -14.86 4.72
N GLU A 161 -25.45 -14.38 5.82
CA GLU A 161 -26.07 -15.20 6.87
C GLU A 161 -27.16 -16.14 6.34
N GLU A 162 -27.85 -15.73 5.26
CA GLU A 162 -28.80 -16.57 4.54
C GLU A 162 -28.74 -16.27 3.04
N THR A 163 -28.40 -17.25 2.23
CA THR A 163 -28.64 -17.18 0.79
C THR A 163 -30.14 -17.33 0.57
N PRO A 164 -30.86 -16.28 0.14
CA PRO A 164 -32.26 -16.42 -0.19
C PRO A 164 -32.41 -17.51 -1.27
N SER A 165 -33.21 -18.53 -1.03
CA SER A 165 -33.43 -19.60 -1.97
C SER A 165 -33.89 -18.99 -3.29
N LEU A 166 -33.29 -19.38 -4.42
CA LEU A 166 -33.63 -18.91 -5.76
C LEU A 166 -35.14 -18.99 -6.04
N THR A 167 -35.85 -19.91 -5.38
CA THR A 167 -37.31 -20.07 -5.45
C THR A 167 -38.08 -18.88 -4.85
N GLN A 168 -37.53 -18.21 -3.83
CA GLN A 168 -38.16 -17.01 -3.26
C GLN A 168 -37.91 -15.77 -4.12
N LEU A 169 -36.81 -15.72 -4.84
CA LEU A 169 -36.48 -14.61 -5.74
C LEU A 169 -37.42 -14.60 -6.97
N THR A 170 -37.74 -15.79 -7.53
CA THR A 170 -38.61 -15.90 -8.70
C THR A 170 -40.09 -15.64 -8.39
N ALA A 171 -40.57 -15.97 -7.19
CA ALA A 171 -41.97 -15.77 -6.81
C ALA A 171 -42.35 -14.32 -6.49
N ARG A 172 -41.39 -13.42 -6.21
CA ARG A 172 -41.60 -12.04 -5.84
C ARG A 172 -41.19 -11.01 -6.90
N GLN A 173 -40.81 -11.46 -8.09
CA GLN A 173 -40.26 -10.55 -9.09
C GLN A 173 -41.24 -9.57 -9.71
N TYR A 174 -42.54 -9.86 -9.66
CA TYR A 174 -43.54 -9.04 -10.30
C TYR A 174 -44.69 -8.70 -9.34
N ARG A 175 -44.96 -7.43 -9.20
CA ARG A 175 -46.12 -6.91 -8.46
C ARG A 175 -46.97 -6.12 -9.43
N ALA A 176 -48.25 -6.40 -9.43
CA ALA A 176 -49.20 -5.62 -10.23
C ALA A 176 -49.16 -4.13 -9.83
N LYS A 177 -48.99 -3.26 -10.79
CA LYS A 177 -49.00 -1.82 -10.58
C LYS A 177 -50.43 -1.29 -10.54
N PRO A 178 -50.76 -0.33 -9.65
CA PRO A 178 -52.07 0.29 -9.67
C PRO A 178 -52.36 0.93 -11.04
N ALA A 179 -53.59 0.85 -11.49
CA ALA A 179 -54.04 1.32 -12.78
C ALA A 179 -53.57 2.75 -13.08
N GLY A 180 -52.94 2.98 -14.23
CA GLY A 180 -52.45 4.28 -14.70
C GLY A 180 -50.90 4.44 -14.80
N GLY A 181 -50.08 3.41 -14.49
CA GLY A 181 -48.63 3.47 -14.65
C GLY A 181 -48.16 3.03 -16.05
N PHE A 182 -47.14 3.72 -16.58
CA PHE A 182 -46.45 3.27 -17.79
C PHE A 182 -45.45 2.17 -17.40
N SER A 183 -45.72 0.94 -17.81
CA SER A 183 -44.77 -0.20 -17.72
C SER A 183 -44.62 -0.83 -19.09
N GLU A 184 -43.42 -1.22 -19.43
CA GLU A 184 -43.15 -1.91 -20.70
C GLU A 184 -43.59 -3.39 -20.67
N ILE A 185 -43.74 -3.96 -19.49
CA ILE A 185 -44.16 -5.35 -19.30
C ILE A 185 -45.62 -5.35 -18.87
N HIS A 186 -46.46 -6.04 -19.62
CA HIS A 186 -47.91 -6.15 -19.37
C HIS A 186 -48.30 -7.62 -19.30
N ASP A 187 -49.14 -7.96 -18.32
CA ASP A 187 -49.87 -9.21 -18.31
C ASP A 187 -51.29 -8.98 -18.91
N LEU A 188 -51.88 -10.05 -19.40
CA LEU A 188 -53.19 -10.03 -20.05
C LEU A 188 -54.19 -10.74 -19.14
N ARG A 189 -55.26 -10.04 -18.77
CA ARG A 189 -56.37 -10.62 -17.99
C ARG A 189 -57.70 -10.22 -18.55
N ASP A 190 -58.73 -10.95 -18.18
CA ASP A 190 -60.09 -10.61 -18.55
C ASP A 190 -60.54 -9.30 -17.94
N TYR A 191 -61.36 -8.54 -18.69
CA TYR A 191 -61.94 -7.29 -18.28
C TYR A 191 -62.85 -7.48 -17.07
N ARG A 192 -62.74 -6.56 -16.11
CA ARG A 192 -63.62 -6.47 -14.97
C ARG A 192 -64.34 -5.11 -14.97
N PRO A 193 -65.64 -5.06 -14.53
CA PRO A 193 -66.31 -3.77 -14.38
C PRO A 193 -65.54 -2.80 -13.52
N GLY A 194 -65.18 -1.63 -14.08
CA GLY A 194 -64.33 -0.63 -13.44
C GLY A 194 -62.93 -0.47 -14.06
N ASP A 195 -62.52 -1.37 -14.96
CA ASP A 195 -61.28 -1.22 -15.70
C ASP A 195 -61.36 -0.10 -16.74
N SER A 196 -60.24 0.57 -16.98
CA SER A 196 -60.18 1.64 -17.99
C SER A 196 -60.27 1.09 -19.40
N MET A 197 -61.15 1.64 -20.23
CA MET A 197 -61.23 1.28 -21.64
C MET A 197 -59.96 1.51 -22.45
N ARG A 198 -59.04 2.35 -21.96
CA ARG A 198 -57.74 2.61 -22.58
C ARG A 198 -56.78 1.44 -22.47
N ASP A 199 -56.94 0.63 -21.46
CA ASP A 199 -56.04 -0.49 -21.16
C ASP A 199 -56.47 -1.79 -21.85
N ILE A 200 -57.61 -1.76 -22.60
CA ILE A 200 -58.10 -2.90 -23.38
C ILE A 200 -57.16 -3.20 -24.54
N HIS A 201 -56.76 -4.47 -24.63
CA HIS A 201 -55.97 -4.95 -25.75
C HIS A 201 -56.86 -5.37 -26.93
N TRP A 202 -57.35 -4.40 -27.70
CA TRP A 202 -58.33 -4.61 -28.78
C TRP A 202 -57.96 -5.73 -29.76
N LYS A 203 -56.67 -5.86 -30.11
CA LYS A 203 -56.20 -6.89 -31.05
C LYS A 203 -56.38 -8.32 -30.52
N VAL A 204 -56.15 -8.53 -29.21
CA VAL A 204 -56.34 -9.84 -28.58
C VAL A 204 -57.82 -10.08 -28.31
N SER A 205 -58.53 -9.10 -27.80
CA SER A 205 -59.97 -9.15 -27.54
C SER A 205 -60.77 -9.54 -28.79
N ALA A 206 -60.36 -9.04 -29.97
CA ALA A 206 -60.99 -9.38 -31.25
C ALA A 206 -60.74 -10.83 -31.71
N LYS A 207 -59.73 -11.48 -31.16
CA LYS A 207 -59.40 -12.90 -31.47
C LYS A 207 -60.04 -13.89 -30.50
N THR A 208 -60.28 -13.46 -29.27
CA THR A 208 -60.72 -14.32 -28.17
C THR A 208 -62.22 -14.15 -27.88
N ASP A 209 -62.88 -13.21 -28.56
CA ASP A 209 -64.28 -12.88 -28.37
C ASP A 209 -64.64 -12.46 -26.91
N SER A 210 -63.61 -12.05 -26.15
CA SER A 210 -63.72 -11.58 -24.78
C SER A 210 -62.88 -10.31 -24.61
N LEU A 211 -63.33 -9.38 -23.74
CA LEU A 211 -62.55 -8.16 -23.47
C LEU A 211 -61.35 -8.49 -22.58
N ILE A 212 -60.14 -8.22 -23.13
CA ILE A 212 -58.86 -8.47 -22.43
C ILE A 212 -58.17 -7.14 -22.15
N VAL A 213 -57.74 -6.97 -20.92
CA VAL A 213 -57.09 -5.75 -20.42
C VAL A 213 -55.60 -6.03 -20.19
N ARG A 214 -54.75 -5.03 -20.47
CA ARG A 214 -53.34 -5.02 -20.17
C ARG A 214 -53.15 -4.54 -18.74
N GLU A 215 -52.56 -5.39 -17.90
CA GLU A 215 -52.18 -5.04 -16.54
C GLU A 215 -50.67 -4.75 -16.48
N PRO A 216 -50.27 -3.50 -16.14
CA PRO A 216 -48.86 -3.17 -16.06
C PRO A 216 -48.20 -3.88 -14.87
N ILE A 217 -47.08 -4.55 -15.11
CA ILE A 217 -46.32 -5.25 -14.09
C ILE A 217 -44.99 -4.52 -13.89
N GLU A 218 -44.60 -4.25 -12.67
CA GLU A 218 -43.27 -3.78 -12.32
C GLU A 218 -42.44 -4.88 -11.71
N PRO A 219 -41.18 -5.06 -12.17
CA PRO A 219 -40.26 -5.95 -11.49
C PRO A 219 -39.95 -5.38 -10.08
N VAL A 220 -40.16 -6.19 -9.07
CA VAL A 220 -39.78 -5.83 -7.71
C VAL A 220 -38.23 -5.80 -7.63
N ARG A 221 -37.69 -4.59 -7.66
CA ARG A 221 -36.26 -4.41 -7.44
C ARG A 221 -35.95 -4.76 -5.97
N SER A 222 -35.36 -5.92 -5.74
CA SER A 222 -34.71 -6.19 -4.47
C SER A 222 -33.52 -5.23 -4.34
N ARG A 223 -33.59 -4.25 -3.45
CA ARG A 223 -32.43 -3.52 -3.02
C ARG A 223 -31.55 -4.49 -2.23
N ALA A 224 -30.51 -5.00 -2.85
CA ALA A 224 -29.40 -5.56 -2.09
C ALA A 224 -28.78 -4.38 -1.34
N ILE A 225 -28.99 -4.35 -0.03
CA ILE A 225 -28.21 -3.47 0.86
C ILE A 225 -26.89 -4.19 1.04
N LEU A 226 -25.84 -3.67 0.39
CA LEU A 226 -24.46 -4.06 0.59
C LEU A 226 -23.93 -3.39 1.87
#